data_bd29c355b0c93d05e948a4bf0dc6398c
#
_entry.id   bd29c355b0c93d05e948a4bf0dc6398c
#
_cell.length_a   1.000
_cell.length_b   1.000
_cell.length_c   1.000
_cell.angle_alpha   90.00
_cell.angle_beta   90.00
_cell.angle_gamma   90.00
#
_symmetry.space_group_name_H-M   'P 1'
#
loop_
_entity.id
_entity.type
_entity.pdbx_description
1 polymer ?
#
loop_
_entity_poly.entity_id
_entity_poly.type
_entity_poly.pdbx_seq_one_letter_code
_entity_poly.pdbx_strand_id
1 'polypeptide(L)'
;MDYRENYKLWLEEKSLDPKLRAELEAIADDPREQEERFYTELEFGTAGLRGIIGAGTNRMNIYVVRRATQGLADYLKTFPGGPERGVAIAYDSRHMSDVFAKETALVLAQNGIKAYLYSTLHSVPQLSFTVLHLNCMAGVVITASHNPPEYNGYKVYWQHGGQAGPEQASEILGYIRKADYFKVKPMEEGAAMESGLLNMIGEEVDEAYYTDTMSLCLNPELTEWSGADTRIVYTPLHGSGNVPVREILRRIGIKNISVVKEQEEPDGSFPTVKAPNPEDPNAFTLAFDLANKTGANLILATDPDSDRLGAAVRRRDGRFQVLTGNQIGSILIHYILSTRNEQGTLPGNGLVVRSIVSTRMADAICAYYGVELREVLTGFRFISEQIAESLETKEHTFLFGFEESYGFLSGCFSRDKDAICAAMLLAEAATVYEFQGRNLYDVLQEMYAKYGFYGEAVKSYTLKGKEGLEKIAGAMRALRADKIAQFGGVRVVKSEDIQTGTITYPDGREEKCQLPKSNVLRYFTEGDGWLCVRPSGTEPKLKLYIGAKGSSEAELKAELSRLMTAADGMISELLK
;
A
#
# COMPACT_ATOMS: atom_id res chain seq x y z
N MET A 1 3.98 31.76 -11.49
CA MET A 1 5.34 32.34 -11.54
C MET A 1 6.18 31.49 -12.48
N ASP A 2 7.14 32.10 -13.21
CA ASP A 2 8.15 31.36 -13.97
C ASP A 2 9.07 30.61 -12.97
N TYR A 3 9.61 29.49 -13.35
CA TYR A 3 10.50 28.69 -12.49
C TYR A 3 11.74 29.48 -12.03
N ARG A 4 12.24 30.40 -12.88
CA ARG A 4 13.39 31.30 -12.55
C ARG A 4 13.05 32.30 -11.45
N GLU A 5 11.81 32.80 -11.43
CA GLU A 5 11.35 33.72 -10.40
C GLU A 5 11.22 32.96 -9.05
N ASN A 6 10.68 31.75 -9.08
CA ASN A 6 10.60 30.90 -7.90
C ASN A 6 11.99 30.55 -7.34
N TYR A 7 12.92 30.14 -8.21
CA TYR A 7 14.30 29.85 -7.83
C TYR A 7 14.95 31.04 -7.14
N LYS A 8 14.85 32.25 -7.76
CA LYS A 8 15.41 33.49 -7.23
C LYS A 8 14.79 33.85 -5.86
N LEU A 9 13.46 33.74 -5.75
CA LEU A 9 12.74 34.01 -4.50
C LEU A 9 13.24 33.11 -3.36
N TRP A 10 13.44 31.82 -3.63
CA TRP A 10 13.97 30.91 -2.63
C TRP A 10 15.42 31.22 -2.26
N LEU A 11 16.25 31.51 -3.23
CA LEU A 11 17.67 31.82 -2.99
C LEU A 11 17.86 33.13 -2.20
N GLU A 12 16.99 34.14 -2.41
CA GLU A 12 17.02 35.43 -1.71
C GLU A 12 16.38 35.37 -0.31
N GLU A 13 15.62 34.30 0.03
CA GLU A 13 14.96 34.19 1.32
C GLU A 13 15.98 34.04 2.46
N LYS A 14 16.06 35.04 3.34
CA LYS A 14 17.08 35.11 4.40
C LYS A 14 16.97 33.98 5.42
N SER A 15 15.76 33.46 5.66
CA SER A 15 15.49 32.39 6.62
C SER A 15 15.62 30.98 6.00
N LEU A 16 16.05 30.87 4.74
CA LEU A 16 16.26 29.59 4.09
C LEU A 16 17.37 28.79 4.81
N ASP A 17 17.07 27.52 5.09
CA ASP A 17 18.02 26.59 5.69
C ASP A 17 19.36 26.60 4.94
N PRO A 18 20.51 26.68 5.63
CA PRO A 18 21.82 26.79 5.00
C PRO A 18 22.17 25.62 4.05
N LYS A 19 21.71 24.40 4.35
CA LYS A 19 21.95 23.24 3.47
C LYS A 19 21.14 23.35 2.19
N LEU A 20 19.86 23.72 2.29
CA LEU A 20 19.01 23.94 1.13
C LEU A 20 19.48 25.11 0.28
N ARG A 21 20.01 26.16 0.91
CA ARG A 21 20.65 27.28 0.21
C ARG A 21 21.87 26.82 -0.60
N ALA A 22 22.76 26.06 0.02
CA ALA A 22 23.93 25.50 -0.66
C ALA A 22 23.56 24.60 -1.85
N GLU A 23 22.48 23.82 -1.73
CA GLU A 23 21.94 23.03 -2.86
C GLU A 23 21.49 23.94 -4.03
N LEU A 24 20.82 25.07 -3.74
CA LEU A 24 20.38 26.01 -4.77
C LEU A 24 21.56 26.72 -5.41
N GLU A 25 22.54 27.13 -4.62
CA GLU A 25 23.78 27.75 -5.12
C GLU A 25 24.56 26.83 -6.05
N ALA A 26 24.58 25.51 -5.73
CA ALA A 26 25.28 24.51 -6.55
C ALA A 26 24.66 24.32 -7.94
N ILE A 27 23.39 24.68 -8.14
CA ILE A 27 22.68 24.56 -9.43
C ILE A 27 22.52 25.91 -10.13
N ALA A 28 23.26 26.97 -9.70
CA ALA A 28 23.13 28.32 -10.25
C ALA A 28 23.32 28.37 -11.78
N ASP A 29 24.21 27.54 -12.30
CA ASP A 29 24.53 27.46 -13.73
C ASP A 29 23.85 26.27 -14.44
N ASP A 30 22.87 25.56 -13.77
CA ASP A 30 22.11 24.46 -14.36
C ASP A 30 20.62 24.83 -14.51
N PRO A 31 20.20 25.40 -15.64
CA PRO A 31 18.80 25.77 -15.87
C PRO A 31 17.84 24.59 -15.90
N ARG A 32 18.31 23.37 -16.22
CA ARG A 32 17.45 22.18 -16.27
C ARG A 32 17.10 21.75 -14.85
N GLU A 33 18.09 21.71 -13.96
CA GLU A 33 17.85 21.35 -12.56
C GLU A 33 17.03 22.43 -11.84
N GLN A 34 17.25 23.72 -12.17
CA GLN A 34 16.39 24.80 -11.67
C GLN A 34 14.94 24.62 -12.12
N GLU A 35 14.72 24.34 -13.41
CA GLU A 35 13.37 24.08 -13.93
C GLU A 35 12.74 22.88 -13.26
N GLU A 36 13.44 21.76 -13.16
CA GLU A 36 12.95 20.52 -12.52
C GLU A 36 12.52 20.74 -11.06
N ARG A 37 13.21 21.59 -10.32
CA ARG A 37 12.90 21.89 -8.92
C ARG A 37 11.79 22.91 -8.72
N PHE A 38 11.48 23.75 -9.74
CA PHE A 38 10.62 24.92 -9.57
C PHE A 38 9.52 25.09 -10.63
N TYR A 39 9.42 24.21 -11.67
CA TYR A 39 8.41 24.36 -12.72
C TYR A 39 6.98 24.16 -12.20
N THR A 40 6.84 23.44 -11.09
CA THR A 40 5.55 23.18 -10.42
C THR A 40 5.72 23.14 -8.90
N GLU A 41 4.62 23.07 -8.19
CA GLU A 41 4.59 22.69 -6.77
C GLU A 41 4.33 21.17 -6.68
N LEU A 42 4.82 20.50 -5.61
CA LEU A 42 4.42 19.15 -5.32
C LEU A 42 2.90 19.08 -5.17
N GLU A 43 2.27 18.24 -5.97
CA GLU A 43 0.82 18.05 -5.92
C GLU A 43 0.43 17.26 -4.67
N PHE A 44 -0.54 17.78 -3.93
CA PHE A 44 -1.22 17.05 -2.87
C PHE A 44 -2.32 16.21 -3.51
N GLY A 45 -1.96 14.97 -3.85
CA GLY A 45 -2.87 14.00 -4.43
C GLY A 45 -3.72 13.28 -3.37
N THR A 46 -4.53 12.31 -3.78
CA THR A 46 -5.36 11.48 -2.88
C THR A 46 -4.55 10.68 -1.85
N ALA A 47 -3.24 10.52 -2.06
CA ALA A 47 -2.32 9.85 -1.14
C ALA A 47 -1.39 10.84 -0.39
N GLY A 48 -1.64 12.15 -0.46
CA GLY A 48 -0.78 13.18 0.12
C GLY A 48 0.32 13.66 -0.85
N LEU A 49 1.47 14.14 -0.31
CA LEU A 49 2.64 14.56 -1.09
C LEU A 49 3.62 13.40 -1.25
N ARG A 50 4.32 13.36 -2.38
CA ARG A 50 5.48 12.48 -2.60
C ARG A 50 6.44 13.12 -3.57
N GLY A 51 7.73 13.16 -3.24
CA GLY A 51 8.75 13.77 -4.11
C GLY A 51 10.17 13.45 -3.65
N ILE A 52 11.12 13.86 -4.45
CA ILE A 52 12.55 13.78 -4.13
C ILE A 52 12.86 14.80 -3.02
N ILE A 53 13.71 14.42 -2.06
CA ILE A 53 14.18 15.31 -0.99
C ILE A 53 15.12 16.37 -1.57
N GLY A 54 14.96 17.62 -1.18
CA GLY A 54 15.85 18.71 -1.61
C GLY A 54 15.18 20.09 -1.63
N ALA A 55 15.94 21.09 -2.03
CA ALA A 55 15.47 22.48 -2.17
C ALA A 55 14.58 22.65 -3.41
N GLY A 56 13.45 23.34 -3.26
CA GLY A 56 12.53 23.68 -4.35
C GLY A 56 11.06 23.41 -4.03
N THR A 57 10.18 23.96 -4.86
CA THR A 57 8.73 23.78 -4.72
C THR A 57 8.25 22.40 -5.16
N ASN A 58 8.99 21.75 -6.07
CA ASN A 58 8.77 20.39 -6.55
C ASN A 58 9.69 19.37 -5.85
N ARG A 59 9.99 19.60 -4.58
CA ARG A 59 10.85 18.75 -3.74
C ARG A 59 10.26 18.63 -2.33
N MET A 60 10.59 17.51 -1.64
CA MET A 60 10.28 17.34 -0.23
C MET A 60 11.32 18.06 0.64
N ASN A 61 10.88 19.01 1.42
CA ASN A 61 11.70 19.75 2.39
C ASN A 61 10.84 20.33 3.52
N ILE A 62 11.48 20.88 4.54
CA ILE A 62 10.78 21.41 5.73
C ILE A 62 9.74 22.50 5.39
N TYR A 63 9.97 23.32 4.38
CA TYR A 63 9.05 24.41 4.00
C TYR A 63 7.79 23.83 3.32
N VAL A 64 7.95 22.84 2.47
CA VAL A 64 6.83 22.13 1.84
C VAL A 64 6.01 21.38 2.88
N VAL A 65 6.66 20.70 3.85
CA VAL A 65 6.00 19.99 4.96
C VAL A 65 5.26 20.96 5.88
N ARG A 66 5.89 22.07 6.28
CA ARG A 66 5.25 23.12 7.09
C ARG A 66 4.01 23.69 6.39
N ARG A 67 4.13 24.00 5.10
CA ARG A 67 3.02 24.52 4.29
C ARG A 67 1.87 23.51 4.19
N ALA A 68 2.17 22.23 3.94
CA ALA A 68 1.17 21.17 3.89
C ALA A 68 0.47 21.01 5.25
N THR A 69 1.24 21.04 6.33
CA THR A 69 0.72 20.95 7.70
C THR A 69 -0.14 22.15 8.07
N GLN A 70 0.24 23.37 7.64
CA GLN A 70 -0.59 24.57 7.85
C GLN A 70 -1.95 24.41 7.15
N GLY A 71 -1.97 23.92 5.90
CA GLY A 71 -3.21 23.65 5.18
C GLY A 71 -4.09 22.62 5.89
N LEU A 72 -3.48 21.54 6.39
CA LEU A 72 -4.18 20.54 7.21
C LEU A 72 -4.73 21.17 8.50
N ALA A 73 -3.92 21.96 9.21
CA ALA A 73 -4.32 22.64 10.43
C ALA A 73 -5.51 23.57 10.24
N ASP A 74 -5.48 24.38 9.17
CA ASP A 74 -6.57 25.30 8.83
C ASP A 74 -7.87 24.55 8.47
N TYR A 75 -7.76 23.41 7.80
CA TYR A 75 -8.92 22.56 7.52
C TYR A 75 -9.46 21.92 8.80
N LEU A 76 -8.62 21.40 9.68
CA LEU A 76 -9.03 20.77 10.94
C LEU A 76 -9.78 21.75 11.87
N LYS A 77 -9.41 23.02 11.86
CA LYS A 77 -10.10 24.07 12.65
C LYS A 77 -11.54 24.31 12.19
N THR A 78 -11.93 23.86 11.00
CA THR A 78 -13.32 23.98 10.53
C THR A 78 -14.26 22.94 11.16
N PHE A 79 -13.71 21.93 11.85
CA PHE A 79 -14.47 20.87 12.49
C PHE A 79 -14.58 21.09 13.99
N PRO A 80 -15.79 20.98 14.58
CA PRO A 80 -15.95 21.01 16.02
C PRO A 80 -15.12 19.92 16.71
N GLY A 81 -14.30 20.30 17.70
CA GLY A 81 -13.43 19.38 18.42
C GLY A 81 -12.21 18.89 17.64
N GLY A 82 -12.01 19.37 16.41
CA GLY A 82 -10.86 18.96 15.58
C GLY A 82 -9.50 19.24 16.23
N PRO A 83 -9.25 20.46 16.74
CA PRO A 83 -8.01 20.78 17.44
C PRO A 83 -7.76 19.96 18.70
N GLU A 84 -8.79 19.68 19.48
CA GLU A 84 -8.73 18.95 20.76
C GLU A 84 -8.50 17.44 20.53
N ARG A 85 -9.12 16.87 19.51
CA ARG A 85 -8.89 15.48 19.09
C ARG A 85 -7.49 15.29 18.52
N GLY A 86 -6.98 16.29 17.82
CA GLY A 86 -5.60 16.33 17.38
C GLY A 86 -5.27 15.39 16.23
N VAL A 87 -3.96 15.20 16.01
CA VAL A 87 -3.38 14.45 14.90
C VAL A 87 -2.35 13.45 15.41
N ALA A 88 -2.49 12.17 15.03
CA ALA A 88 -1.46 11.16 15.24
C ALA A 88 -0.37 11.27 14.16
N ILE A 89 0.90 11.09 14.52
CA ILE A 89 2.03 11.25 13.59
C ILE A 89 2.99 10.08 13.75
N ALA A 90 3.24 9.38 12.63
CA ALA A 90 4.25 8.33 12.51
C ALA A 90 5.22 8.62 11.36
N TYR A 91 6.35 7.93 11.33
CA TYR A 91 7.36 8.07 10.30
C TYR A 91 8.17 6.79 10.12
N ASP A 92 8.69 6.58 8.92
CA ASP A 92 9.53 5.45 8.56
C ASP A 92 11.03 5.74 8.74
N SER A 93 11.88 4.83 8.26
CA SER A 93 13.35 4.91 8.35
C SER A 93 14.00 5.85 7.33
N ARG A 94 13.25 6.46 6.41
CA ARG A 94 13.80 7.29 5.33
C ARG A 94 14.52 8.52 5.87
N HIS A 95 15.48 9.00 5.09
CA HIS A 95 16.14 10.27 5.39
C HIS A 95 15.11 11.38 5.59
N MET A 96 15.31 12.19 6.62
CA MET A 96 14.47 13.32 7.00
C MET A 96 13.06 12.96 7.51
N SER A 97 12.68 11.69 7.62
CA SER A 97 11.34 11.32 8.09
C SER A 97 11.07 11.79 9.52
N ASP A 98 12.03 11.64 10.41
CA ASP A 98 11.99 12.12 11.80
C ASP A 98 11.88 13.64 11.88
N VAL A 99 12.67 14.36 11.05
CA VAL A 99 12.65 15.82 10.98
C VAL A 99 11.30 16.32 10.47
N PHE A 100 10.77 15.72 9.39
CA PHE A 100 9.48 16.12 8.83
C PHE A 100 8.31 15.79 9.76
N ALA A 101 8.37 14.68 10.49
CA ALA A 101 7.38 14.32 11.51
C ALA A 101 7.37 15.33 12.66
N LYS A 102 8.54 15.73 13.14
CA LYS A 102 8.69 16.75 14.19
C LYS A 102 8.21 18.13 13.71
N GLU A 103 8.58 18.56 12.51
CA GLU A 103 8.08 19.79 11.90
C GLU A 103 6.56 19.81 11.79
N THR A 104 5.96 18.68 11.39
CA THR A 104 4.51 18.51 11.36
C THR A 104 3.90 18.71 12.74
N ALA A 105 4.42 18.03 13.77
CA ALA A 105 3.92 18.16 15.13
C ALA A 105 3.99 19.59 15.67
N LEU A 106 5.12 20.28 15.45
CA LEU A 106 5.34 21.63 15.95
C LEU A 106 4.52 22.68 15.20
N VAL A 107 4.24 22.51 13.91
CA VAL A 107 3.31 23.38 13.16
C VAL A 107 1.88 23.19 13.64
N LEU A 108 1.44 21.95 13.90
CA LEU A 108 0.13 21.67 14.51
C LEU A 108 0.00 22.34 15.88
N ALA A 109 1.00 22.18 16.75
CA ALA A 109 1.05 22.81 18.05
C ALA A 109 0.98 24.35 17.95
N GLN A 110 1.71 24.97 17.02
CA GLN A 110 1.64 26.41 16.75
C GLN A 110 0.22 26.87 16.38
N ASN A 111 -0.57 25.99 15.80
CA ASN A 111 -1.96 26.22 15.43
C ASN A 111 -2.97 25.87 16.53
N GLY A 112 -2.50 25.49 17.74
CA GLY A 112 -3.34 25.08 18.88
C GLY A 112 -3.97 23.70 18.71
N ILE A 113 -3.41 22.86 17.85
CA ILE A 113 -3.90 21.50 17.58
C ILE A 113 -2.99 20.50 18.30
N LYS A 114 -3.59 19.56 19.05
CA LYS A 114 -2.83 18.49 19.70
C LYS A 114 -2.13 17.60 18.66
N ALA A 115 -0.87 17.32 18.89
CA ALA A 115 -0.07 16.38 18.10
C ALA A 115 0.33 15.19 18.99
N TYR A 116 0.11 13.97 18.51
CA TYR A 116 0.53 12.72 19.12
C TYR A 116 1.63 12.12 18.24
N LEU A 117 2.89 12.40 18.60
CA LEU A 117 4.06 12.01 17.82
C LEU A 117 4.68 10.74 18.39
N TYR A 118 4.85 9.72 17.57
CA TYR A 118 5.62 8.55 17.97
C TYR A 118 7.09 8.93 18.25
N SER A 119 7.61 8.43 19.36
CA SER A 119 8.98 8.71 19.80
C SER A 119 10.06 8.04 18.95
N THR A 120 9.69 6.97 18.24
CA THR A 120 10.54 6.21 17.31
C THR A 120 9.79 5.99 16.00
N LEU A 121 10.47 5.46 14.98
CA LEU A 121 9.82 5.13 13.70
C LEU A 121 8.71 4.08 13.91
N HIS A 122 7.57 4.30 13.25
CA HIS A 122 6.39 3.44 13.33
C HIS A 122 5.74 3.25 11.95
N SER A 123 5.03 2.14 11.82
CA SER A 123 4.42 1.70 10.57
C SER A 123 3.11 2.41 10.23
N VAL A 124 2.72 2.31 8.95
CA VAL A 124 1.40 2.76 8.48
C VAL A 124 0.25 2.10 9.24
N PRO A 125 0.19 0.76 9.44
CA PRO A 125 -0.91 0.15 10.18
C PRO A 125 -0.99 0.61 11.65
N GLN A 126 0.15 0.83 12.31
CA GLN A 126 0.17 1.39 13.67
C GLN A 126 -0.38 2.82 13.69
N LEU A 127 -0.05 3.67 12.69
CA LEU A 127 -0.66 4.99 12.58
C LEU A 127 -2.19 4.90 12.40
N SER A 128 -2.64 4.06 11.47
CA SER A 128 -4.07 3.85 11.22
C SER A 128 -4.82 3.43 12.48
N PHE A 129 -4.25 2.49 13.23
CA PHE A 129 -4.73 2.06 14.55
C PHE A 129 -4.78 3.23 15.54
N THR A 130 -3.70 4.00 15.64
CA THR A 130 -3.58 5.12 16.59
C THR A 130 -4.64 6.19 16.37
N VAL A 131 -4.95 6.50 15.10
CA VAL A 131 -6.03 7.46 14.77
C VAL A 131 -7.36 7.02 15.37
N LEU A 132 -7.67 5.71 15.29
CA LEU A 132 -8.90 5.14 15.86
C LEU A 132 -8.81 5.04 17.39
N HIS A 133 -7.71 4.52 17.92
CA HIS A 133 -7.51 4.24 19.34
C HIS A 133 -7.54 5.51 20.20
N LEU A 134 -6.85 6.56 19.76
CA LEU A 134 -6.83 7.86 20.42
C LEU A 134 -7.97 8.80 19.97
N ASN A 135 -8.87 8.32 19.09
CA ASN A 135 -9.95 9.11 18.50
C ASN A 135 -9.44 10.43 17.89
N CYS A 136 -8.30 10.39 17.19
CA CYS A 136 -7.74 11.56 16.53
C CYS A 136 -8.63 12.03 15.37
N MET A 137 -8.60 13.34 15.08
CA MET A 137 -9.33 13.89 13.92
C MET A 137 -8.64 13.52 12.59
N ALA A 138 -7.32 13.37 12.62
CA ALA A 138 -6.51 12.99 11.47
C ALA A 138 -5.25 12.24 11.90
N GLY A 139 -4.56 11.66 10.93
CA GLY A 139 -3.22 11.11 11.07
C GLY A 139 -2.29 11.58 9.97
N VAL A 140 -1.00 11.61 10.23
CA VAL A 140 0.03 11.89 9.24
C VAL A 140 1.11 10.82 9.34
N VAL A 141 1.49 10.23 8.21
CA VAL A 141 2.70 9.40 8.15
C VAL A 141 3.69 9.95 7.14
N ILE A 142 4.92 10.11 7.61
CA ILE A 142 6.03 10.56 6.79
C ILE A 142 6.72 9.34 6.20
N THR A 143 6.47 9.09 4.93
CA THR A 143 6.99 7.92 4.20
C THR A 143 6.81 8.08 2.69
N ALA A 144 7.68 7.45 1.91
CA ALA A 144 7.47 7.20 0.49
C ALA A 144 7.33 5.69 0.18
N SER A 145 6.94 4.88 1.19
CA SER A 145 6.76 3.42 1.06
C SER A 145 8.03 2.77 0.45
N HIS A 146 7.90 2.01 -0.62
CA HIS A 146 8.95 1.28 -1.30
C HIS A 146 9.71 2.07 -2.40
N ASN A 147 9.51 3.38 -2.51
CA ASN A 147 10.26 4.20 -3.48
C ASN A 147 11.77 4.19 -3.18
N PRO A 148 12.63 4.54 -4.17
CA PRO A 148 14.07 4.71 -3.96
C PRO A 148 14.43 5.68 -2.83
N PRO A 149 15.69 5.65 -2.31
CA PRO A 149 16.09 6.36 -1.09
C PRO A 149 15.98 7.89 -1.17
N GLU A 150 16.09 8.46 -2.36
CA GLU A 150 15.97 9.91 -2.57
C GLU A 150 14.56 10.48 -2.38
N TYR A 151 13.53 9.61 -2.27
CA TYR A 151 12.14 10.02 -2.10
C TYR A 151 11.73 10.07 -0.63
N ASN A 152 10.84 11.03 -0.32
CA ASN A 152 10.01 11.00 0.88
C ASN A 152 8.60 11.48 0.57
N GLY A 153 7.69 11.43 1.55
CA GLY A 153 6.30 11.81 1.36
C GLY A 153 5.60 12.19 2.66
N TYR A 154 4.38 12.68 2.52
CA TYR A 154 3.52 13.15 3.60
C TYR A 154 2.11 12.65 3.29
N LYS A 155 1.69 11.52 3.89
CA LYS A 155 0.37 10.92 3.70
C LYS A 155 -0.57 11.38 4.81
N VAL A 156 -1.82 11.72 4.47
CA VAL A 156 -2.83 12.12 5.43
C VAL A 156 -3.89 11.04 5.59
N TYR A 157 -4.18 10.71 6.82
CA TYR A 157 -5.25 9.81 7.27
C TYR A 157 -6.36 10.62 7.92
N TRP A 158 -7.59 10.13 7.82
CA TRP A 158 -8.74 10.80 8.38
C TRP A 158 -9.27 10.09 9.63
N GLN A 159 -10.20 10.72 10.34
CA GLN A 159 -10.75 10.23 11.62
C GLN A 159 -11.27 8.78 11.61
N HIS A 160 -11.55 8.21 10.44
CA HIS A 160 -11.94 6.81 10.29
C HIS A 160 -10.74 5.84 10.20
N GLY A 161 -9.51 6.30 10.39
CA GLY A 161 -8.27 5.50 10.34
C GLY A 161 -7.76 5.17 8.94
N GLY A 162 -8.52 5.41 7.89
CA GLY A 162 -8.09 5.23 6.50
C GLY A 162 -7.51 6.52 5.90
N GLN A 163 -6.90 6.42 4.71
CA GLN A 163 -6.38 7.58 3.99
C GLN A 163 -7.48 8.60 3.71
N ALA A 164 -7.12 9.88 3.73
CA ALA A 164 -8.03 10.97 3.38
C ALA A 164 -8.60 10.77 1.97
N GLY A 165 -9.91 10.91 1.85
CA GLY A 165 -10.61 10.78 0.57
C GLY A 165 -10.34 11.94 -0.38
N PRO A 166 -10.81 11.87 -1.64
CA PRO A 166 -10.60 12.93 -2.63
C PRO A 166 -11.19 14.28 -2.22
N GLU A 167 -12.31 14.28 -1.51
CA GLU A 167 -12.94 15.49 -1.00
C GLU A 167 -12.06 16.18 0.03
N GLN A 168 -11.64 15.44 1.08
CA GLN A 168 -10.73 15.96 2.09
C GLN A 168 -9.39 16.42 1.48
N ALA A 169 -8.83 15.64 0.56
CA ALA A 169 -7.58 16.01 -0.12
C ALA A 169 -7.73 17.31 -0.92
N SER A 170 -8.85 17.51 -1.60
CA SER A 170 -9.15 18.72 -2.37
C SER A 170 -9.30 19.94 -1.45
N GLU A 171 -10.01 19.80 -0.35
CA GLU A 171 -10.19 20.86 0.65
C GLU A 171 -8.85 21.25 1.30
N ILE A 172 -8.07 20.27 1.76
CA ILE A 172 -6.73 20.49 2.32
C ILE A 172 -5.84 21.22 1.30
N LEU A 173 -5.84 20.80 0.04
CA LEU A 173 -5.09 21.48 -1.03
C LEU A 173 -5.52 22.94 -1.20
N GLY A 174 -6.82 23.22 -1.06
CA GLY A 174 -7.36 24.59 -1.10
C GLY A 174 -6.80 25.47 0.01
N TYR A 175 -6.54 24.93 1.20
CA TYR A 175 -5.89 25.64 2.30
C TYR A 175 -4.36 25.72 2.12
N ILE A 176 -3.70 24.65 1.67
CA ILE A 176 -2.26 24.64 1.37
C ILE A 176 -1.88 25.78 0.42
N ARG A 177 -2.68 26.00 -0.64
CA ARG A 177 -2.44 27.06 -1.63
C ARG A 177 -2.50 28.48 -1.07
N LYS A 178 -3.15 28.69 0.08
CA LYS A 178 -3.21 30.00 0.76
C LYS A 178 -2.01 30.26 1.67
N ALA A 179 -1.31 29.20 2.08
CA ALA A 179 -0.16 29.29 2.98
C ALA A 179 1.13 29.64 2.21
N ASP A 180 1.93 30.52 2.80
CA ASP A 180 3.23 30.95 2.29
C ASP A 180 4.33 30.04 2.84
N TYR A 181 5.27 29.59 1.99
CA TYR A 181 6.35 28.67 2.37
C TYR A 181 7.19 29.16 3.56
N PHE A 182 7.48 30.46 3.62
CA PHE A 182 8.42 31.03 4.59
C PHE A 182 7.76 31.69 5.79
N LYS A 183 6.43 31.86 5.76
CA LYS A 183 5.66 32.45 6.88
C LYS A 183 5.15 31.43 7.89
N VAL A 184 5.05 30.15 7.49
CA VAL A 184 4.65 29.10 8.43
C VAL A 184 5.82 28.82 9.37
N LYS A 185 5.59 29.00 10.68
CA LYS A 185 6.57 28.78 11.73
C LYS A 185 6.14 27.65 12.65
N PRO A 186 7.04 26.73 13.01
CA PRO A 186 6.77 25.75 14.07
C PRO A 186 6.80 26.43 15.44
N MET A 187 6.06 25.86 16.42
CA MET A 187 6.22 26.20 17.83
C MET A 187 7.57 25.71 18.33
N GLU A 188 8.10 26.34 19.36
CA GLU A 188 9.28 25.81 20.04
C GLU A 188 8.90 24.51 20.77
N GLU A 189 9.75 23.48 20.72
CA GLU A 189 9.45 22.12 21.18
C GLU A 189 9.12 22.06 22.66
N GLY A 190 9.93 22.72 23.53
CA GLY A 190 9.68 22.76 24.96
C GLY A 190 8.35 23.41 25.29
N ALA A 191 8.03 24.53 24.64
CA ALA A 191 6.74 25.21 24.81
C ALA A 191 5.56 24.36 24.33
N ALA A 192 5.74 23.58 23.23
CA ALA A 192 4.71 22.67 22.75
C ALA A 192 4.45 21.51 23.72
N MET A 193 5.50 20.98 24.34
CA MET A 193 5.39 19.95 25.39
C MET A 193 4.75 20.51 26.67
N GLU A 194 5.22 21.64 27.16
CA GLU A 194 4.70 22.27 28.40
C GLU A 194 3.21 22.67 28.27
N SER A 195 2.78 23.08 27.08
CA SER A 195 1.36 23.38 26.81
C SER A 195 0.49 22.16 26.62
N GLY A 196 1.04 20.94 26.56
CA GLY A 196 0.32 19.70 26.29
C GLY A 196 -0.18 19.59 24.85
N LEU A 197 0.33 20.42 23.94
CA LEU A 197 0.02 20.34 22.50
C LEU A 197 0.89 19.32 21.76
N LEU A 198 2.10 19.05 22.24
CA LEU A 198 2.94 17.95 21.75
C LEU A 198 2.97 16.83 22.78
N ASN A 199 2.48 15.66 22.40
CA ASN A 199 2.41 14.46 23.23
C ASN A 199 3.24 13.35 22.55
N MET A 200 4.27 12.88 23.23
CA MET A 200 5.04 11.73 22.75
C MET A 200 4.28 10.45 23.08
N ILE A 201 4.13 9.56 22.09
CA ILE A 201 3.47 8.25 22.22
C ILE A 201 4.42 7.12 21.82
N GLY A 202 4.09 5.89 22.19
CA GLY A 202 4.90 4.69 21.91
C GLY A 202 4.31 3.45 22.55
N GLU A 203 5.00 2.87 23.53
CA GLU A 203 4.76 1.54 24.11
C GLU A 203 3.29 1.27 24.51
N GLU A 204 2.61 2.23 25.11
CA GLU A 204 1.21 2.05 25.53
C GLU A 204 0.27 1.81 24.33
N VAL A 205 0.48 2.56 23.25
CA VAL A 205 -0.30 2.41 22.00
C VAL A 205 0.09 1.12 21.28
N ASP A 206 1.39 0.78 21.29
CA ASP A 206 1.90 -0.45 20.70
C ASP A 206 1.33 -1.69 21.39
N GLU A 207 1.25 -1.72 22.70
CA GLU A 207 0.66 -2.83 23.46
C GLU A 207 -0.83 -3.03 23.11
N ALA A 208 -1.58 -1.95 22.95
CA ALA A 208 -2.96 -2.02 22.51
C ALA A 208 -3.07 -2.58 21.07
N TYR A 209 -2.21 -2.12 20.15
CA TYR A 209 -2.15 -2.62 18.79
C TYR A 209 -1.80 -4.12 18.72
N TYR A 210 -0.80 -4.56 19.49
CA TYR A 210 -0.43 -5.98 19.55
C TYR A 210 -1.55 -6.84 20.13
N THR A 211 -2.26 -6.35 21.14
CA THR A 211 -3.39 -7.05 21.73
C THR A 211 -4.49 -7.30 20.71
N ASP A 212 -4.87 -6.26 19.95
CA ASP A 212 -5.89 -6.37 18.91
C ASP A 212 -5.41 -7.27 17.76
N THR A 213 -4.14 -7.16 17.34
CA THR A 213 -3.56 -8.02 16.30
C THR A 213 -3.56 -9.50 16.73
N MET A 214 -3.16 -9.80 17.96
CA MET A 214 -3.19 -11.17 18.51
C MET A 214 -4.59 -11.77 18.53
N SER A 215 -5.64 -10.97 18.68
CA SER A 215 -7.03 -11.45 18.67
C SER A 215 -7.44 -12.08 17.35
N LEU A 216 -6.68 -11.83 16.28
CA LEU A 216 -6.90 -12.43 14.95
C LEU A 216 -6.21 -13.78 14.77
N CYS A 217 -5.34 -14.21 15.70
CA CYS A 217 -4.73 -15.53 15.70
C CYS A 217 -5.83 -16.60 15.84
N LEU A 218 -5.87 -17.55 14.91
CA LEU A 218 -6.96 -18.56 14.82
C LEU A 218 -6.64 -19.85 15.57
N ASN A 219 -5.35 -20.16 15.74
CA ASN A 219 -4.86 -21.37 16.41
C ASN A 219 -3.80 -21.05 17.49
N PRO A 220 -4.12 -20.20 18.49
CA PRO A 220 -3.14 -19.73 19.46
C PRO A 220 -2.52 -20.86 20.29
N GLU A 221 -3.29 -21.87 20.66
CA GLU A 221 -2.79 -23.04 21.42
C GLU A 221 -1.76 -23.84 20.60
N LEU A 222 -2.02 -24.03 19.31
CA LEU A 222 -1.12 -24.76 18.43
C LEU A 222 0.18 -23.97 18.19
N THR A 223 0.09 -22.67 17.95
CA THR A 223 1.28 -21.85 17.74
C THR A 223 2.12 -21.71 18.99
N GLU A 224 1.53 -21.63 20.17
CA GLU A 224 2.26 -21.64 21.44
C GLU A 224 3.01 -22.96 21.65
N TRP A 225 2.40 -24.08 21.29
CA TRP A 225 2.98 -25.42 21.47
C TRP A 225 4.02 -25.77 20.42
N SER A 226 3.77 -25.56 19.13
CA SER A 226 4.64 -25.98 18.02
C SER A 226 5.34 -24.83 17.28
N GLY A 227 5.03 -23.58 17.59
CA GLY A 227 5.63 -22.41 16.92
C GLY A 227 7.14 -22.30 17.09
N ALA A 228 7.70 -22.91 18.16
CA ALA A 228 9.14 -22.96 18.35
C ALA A 228 9.86 -23.86 17.31
N ASP A 229 9.17 -24.79 16.65
CA ASP A 229 9.72 -25.65 15.60
C ASP A 229 9.67 -24.97 14.22
N THR A 230 8.77 -24.02 14.02
CA THR A 230 8.65 -23.25 12.78
C THR A 230 9.83 -22.29 12.65
N ARG A 231 10.58 -22.42 11.56
CA ARG A 231 11.76 -21.59 11.26
C ARG A 231 11.43 -20.57 10.19
N ILE A 232 11.54 -19.30 10.55
CA ILE A 232 11.24 -18.18 9.67
C ILE A 232 12.50 -17.33 9.49
N VAL A 233 12.77 -16.91 8.27
CA VAL A 233 13.68 -15.80 7.98
C VAL A 233 12.84 -14.55 7.75
N TYR A 234 13.25 -13.46 8.37
CA TYR A 234 12.60 -12.17 8.22
C TYR A 234 13.57 -11.09 7.77
N THR A 235 13.14 -10.25 6.85
CA THR A 235 13.82 -9.00 6.51
C THR A 235 12.86 -7.82 6.58
N PRO A 236 13.17 -6.81 7.40
CA PRO A 236 12.43 -5.54 7.43
C PRO A 236 12.80 -4.60 6.28
N LEU A 237 13.73 -4.95 5.41
CA LEU A 237 14.30 -4.09 4.36
C LEU A 237 14.66 -2.69 4.91
N HIS A 238 15.36 -2.66 6.06
CA HIS A 238 15.75 -1.45 6.80
C HIS A 238 14.57 -0.59 7.30
N GLY A 239 13.36 -1.14 7.38
CA GLY A 239 12.13 -0.42 7.67
C GLY A 239 11.59 -0.54 9.09
N SER A 240 10.41 0.04 9.29
CA SER A 240 9.69 0.10 10.58
C SER A 240 9.16 -1.24 11.06
N GLY A 241 9.08 -2.26 10.20
CA GLY A 241 8.57 -3.58 10.54
C GLY A 241 9.48 -4.41 11.46
N ASN A 242 10.77 -4.03 11.62
CA ASN A 242 11.73 -4.83 12.38
C ASN A 242 11.24 -5.19 13.78
N VAL A 243 10.78 -4.21 14.53
CA VAL A 243 10.30 -4.43 15.91
C VAL A 243 8.92 -5.11 15.92
N PRO A 244 7.87 -4.54 15.28
CA PRO A 244 6.51 -5.05 15.46
C PRO A 244 6.28 -6.43 14.85
N VAL A 245 6.90 -6.78 13.71
CA VAL A 245 6.74 -8.12 13.12
C VAL A 245 7.38 -9.18 14.02
N ARG A 246 8.57 -8.94 14.52
CA ARG A 246 9.25 -9.87 15.43
C ARG A 246 8.48 -10.03 16.73
N GLU A 247 7.97 -8.94 17.27
CA GLU A 247 7.23 -8.94 18.53
C GLU A 247 5.92 -9.72 18.40
N ILE A 248 5.12 -9.47 17.35
CA ILE A 248 3.86 -10.19 17.18
C ILE A 248 4.09 -11.69 16.94
N LEU A 249 5.09 -12.08 16.15
CA LEU A 249 5.43 -13.48 15.93
C LEU A 249 5.84 -14.17 17.25
N ARG A 250 6.67 -13.50 18.06
CA ARG A 250 7.09 -14.01 19.38
C ARG A 250 5.89 -14.20 20.31
N ARG A 251 4.94 -13.26 20.31
CA ARG A 251 3.74 -13.29 21.17
C ARG A 251 2.82 -14.46 20.83
N ILE A 252 2.72 -14.85 19.58
CA ILE A 252 1.94 -16.03 19.18
C ILE A 252 2.73 -17.35 19.32
N GLY A 253 3.93 -17.36 19.92
CA GLY A 253 4.71 -18.56 20.18
C GLY A 253 5.79 -18.90 19.15
N ILE A 254 5.90 -18.18 18.03
CA ILE A 254 6.94 -18.39 17.02
C ILE A 254 8.22 -17.69 17.46
N LYS A 255 9.19 -18.48 17.93
CA LYS A 255 10.44 -17.97 18.56
C LYS A 255 11.67 -18.12 17.66
N ASN A 256 11.61 -18.99 16.64
CA ASN A 256 12.76 -19.31 15.78
C ASN A 256 12.77 -18.40 14.54
N ILE A 257 13.02 -17.11 14.77
CA ILE A 257 13.05 -16.08 13.75
C ILE A 257 14.51 -15.66 13.52
N SER A 258 15.02 -15.87 12.31
CA SER A 258 16.33 -15.39 11.88
C SER A 258 16.18 -14.13 11.05
N VAL A 259 16.72 -13.01 11.53
CA VAL A 259 16.64 -11.72 10.82
C VAL A 259 17.86 -11.56 9.91
N VAL A 260 17.65 -11.04 8.71
CA VAL A 260 18.75 -10.67 7.79
C VAL A 260 19.53 -9.50 8.39
N LYS A 261 20.71 -9.78 8.93
CA LYS A 261 21.47 -8.85 9.76
C LYS A 261 21.82 -7.55 9.04
N GLU A 262 22.14 -7.66 7.76
CA GLU A 262 22.50 -6.52 6.90
C GLU A 262 21.32 -5.60 6.59
N GLN A 263 20.08 -6.05 6.84
CA GLN A 263 18.83 -5.34 6.57
C GLN A 263 18.02 -5.05 7.85
N GLU A 264 18.53 -5.45 9.01
CA GLU A 264 17.83 -5.37 10.30
C GLU A 264 17.70 -3.92 10.79
N GLU A 265 18.81 -3.17 10.77
CA GLU A 265 18.81 -1.81 11.29
C GLU A 265 18.15 -0.83 10.32
N PRO A 266 17.37 0.14 10.84
CA PRO A 266 16.78 1.20 10.01
C PRO A 266 17.85 2.02 9.29
N ASP A 267 17.73 2.13 7.96
CA ASP A 267 18.65 2.93 7.15
C ASP A 267 17.94 3.51 5.92
N GLY A 268 17.79 4.83 5.88
CA GLY A 268 17.12 5.54 4.78
C GLY A 268 17.86 5.47 3.44
N SER A 269 19.11 5.01 3.42
CA SER A 269 19.89 4.81 2.19
C SER A 269 19.60 3.45 1.52
N PHE A 270 18.98 2.50 2.24
CA PHE A 270 18.65 1.15 1.76
C PHE A 270 19.83 0.45 1.05
N PRO A 271 21.02 0.34 1.69
CA PRO A 271 22.29 0.02 1.00
C PRO A 271 22.34 -1.37 0.36
N THR A 272 21.42 -2.25 0.73
CA THR A 272 21.39 -3.65 0.27
C THR A 272 20.46 -3.88 -0.91
N VAL A 273 19.64 -2.88 -1.29
CA VAL A 273 18.64 -2.99 -2.35
C VAL A 273 18.55 -1.69 -3.15
N LYS A 274 18.16 -1.75 -4.41
CA LYS A 274 17.93 -0.54 -5.24
C LYS A 274 16.68 0.23 -4.81
N ALA A 275 15.67 -0.51 -4.38
CA ALA A 275 14.45 -0.01 -3.79
C ALA A 275 13.96 -1.05 -2.77
N PRO A 276 13.50 -0.63 -1.59
CA PRO A 276 13.06 -1.55 -0.52
C PRO A 276 11.64 -2.07 -0.79
N ASN A 277 11.49 -2.81 -1.90
CA ASN A 277 10.20 -3.30 -2.38
C ASN A 277 10.11 -4.83 -2.27
N PRO A 278 9.25 -5.39 -1.42
CA PRO A 278 9.08 -6.83 -1.27
C PRO A 278 8.40 -7.51 -2.49
N GLU A 279 7.98 -6.75 -3.51
CA GLU A 279 7.56 -7.29 -4.81
C GLU A 279 8.77 -7.70 -5.68
N ASP A 280 9.96 -7.10 -5.43
CA ASP A 280 11.17 -7.42 -6.20
C ASP A 280 11.85 -8.68 -5.64
N PRO A 281 11.95 -9.77 -6.43
CA PRO A 281 12.67 -10.97 -6.00
C PRO A 281 14.12 -10.72 -5.56
N ASN A 282 14.78 -9.67 -6.07
CA ASN A 282 16.14 -9.33 -5.68
C ASN A 282 16.23 -8.86 -4.23
N ALA A 283 15.16 -8.34 -3.64
CA ALA A 283 15.11 -7.95 -2.23
C ALA A 283 15.29 -9.16 -1.28
N PHE A 284 15.02 -10.38 -1.76
CA PHE A 284 15.15 -11.63 -0.99
C PHE A 284 16.54 -12.28 -1.06
N THR A 285 17.48 -11.74 -1.84
CA THR A 285 18.78 -12.41 -2.09
C THR A 285 19.49 -12.81 -0.80
N LEU A 286 19.68 -11.90 0.15
CA LEU A 286 20.31 -12.18 1.44
C LEU A 286 19.46 -13.12 2.32
N ALA A 287 18.16 -13.01 2.23
CA ALA A 287 17.22 -13.85 2.96
C ALA A 287 17.26 -15.31 2.48
N PHE A 288 17.45 -15.57 1.18
CA PHE A 288 17.62 -16.93 0.66
C PHE A 288 18.87 -17.60 1.23
N ASP A 289 20.00 -16.89 1.29
CA ASP A 289 21.24 -17.41 1.85
C ASP A 289 21.08 -17.75 3.34
N LEU A 290 20.42 -16.88 4.09
CA LEU A 290 20.15 -17.11 5.51
C LEU A 290 19.18 -18.29 5.70
N ALA A 291 18.11 -18.37 4.90
CA ALA A 291 17.15 -19.46 4.98
C ALA A 291 17.75 -20.83 4.64
N ASN A 292 18.71 -20.88 3.72
CA ASN A 292 19.45 -22.11 3.43
C ASN A 292 20.35 -22.54 4.59
N LYS A 293 20.95 -21.59 5.31
CA LYS A 293 21.79 -21.87 6.50
C LYS A 293 20.97 -22.32 7.72
N THR A 294 19.79 -21.73 7.91
CA THR A 294 18.93 -21.98 9.08
C THR A 294 17.93 -23.11 8.86
N GLY A 295 17.74 -23.56 7.60
CA GLY A 295 16.74 -24.54 7.25
C GLY A 295 15.29 -24.00 7.32
N ALA A 296 15.10 -22.70 7.20
CA ALA A 296 13.76 -22.09 7.19
C ALA A 296 12.99 -22.47 5.92
N ASN A 297 11.67 -22.63 6.06
CA ASN A 297 10.75 -22.93 4.95
C ASN A 297 9.99 -21.67 4.47
N LEU A 298 9.91 -20.66 5.33
CA LEU A 298 9.22 -19.40 5.08
C LEU A 298 10.19 -18.23 5.23
N ILE A 299 10.14 -17.32 4.28
CA ILE A 299 10.81 -16.01 4.34
C ILE A 299 9.71 -14.95 4.27
N LEU A 300 9.79 -13.96 5.16
CA LEU A 300 8.92 -12.78 5.18
C LEU A 300 9.76 -11.52 4.92
N ALA A 301 9.18 -10.58 4.20
CA ALA A 301 9.78 -9.27 3.93
C ALA A 301 8.71 -8.17 4.02
N THR A 302 9.05 -7.04 4.67
CA THR A 302 8.17 -5.85 4.70
C THR A 302 8.86 -4.66 4.07
N ASP A 303 8.09 -3.75 3.47
CA ASP A 303 8.62 -2.47 2.99
C ASP A 303 8.83 -1.48 4.17
N PRO A 304 9.46 -0.30 3.94
CA PRO A 304 9.87 0.59 5.03
C PRO A 304 8.76 1.07 5.95
N ASP A 305 7.54 1.26 5.46
CA ASP A 305 6.38 1.67 6.24
C ASP A 305 5.46 0.51 6.62
N SER A 306 5.88 -0.72 6.30
CA SER A 306 5.27 -1.99 6.71
C SER A 306 3.79 -2.10 6.36
N ASP A 307 3.39 -1.51 5.23
CA ASP A 307 2.07 -1.67 4.67
C ASP A 307 1.99 -2.83 3.65
N ARG A 308 3.17 -3.38 3.22
CA ARG A 308 3.27 -4.51 2.28
C ARG A 308 4.04 -5.68 2.86
N LEU A 309 3.50 -6.88 2.63
CA LEU A 309 4.14 -8.14 3.00
C LEU A 309 4.51 -8.94 1.75
N GLY A 310 5.80 -9.16 1.53
CA GLY A 310 6.31 -10.17 0.62
C GLY A 310 6.66 -11.47 1.34
N ALA A 311 6.56 -12.59 0.63
CA ALA A 311 6.94 -13.89 1.17
C ALA A 311 7.59 -14.79 0.12
N ALA A 312 8.47 -15.67 0.58
CA ALA A 312 9.00 -16.75 -0.23
C ALA A 312 8.90 -18.07 0.53
N VAL A 313 8.58 -19.15 -0.19
CA VAL A 313 8.36 -20.47 0.36
C VAL A 313 9.33 -21.48 -0.24
N ARG A 314 9.76 -22.46 0.56
CA ARG A 314 10.65 -23.54 0.10
C ARG A 314 9.84 -24.58 -0.69
N ARG A 315 10.27 -24.83 -1.91
CA ARG A 315 9.72 -25.88 -2.77
C ARG A 315 10.29 -27.24 -2.38
N ARG A 316 9.65 -28.33 -2.88
CA ARG A 316 10.11 -29.71 -2.64
C ARG A 316 11.52 -29.99 -3.21
N ASP A 317 11.96 -29.24 -4.22
CA ASP A 317 13.31 -29.34 -4.78
C ASP A 317 14.37 -28.55 -3.99
N GLY A 318 13.99 -27.96 -2.86
CA GLY A 318 14.86 -27.17 -1.96
C GLY A 318 15.03 -25.70 -2.38
N ARG A 319 14.63 -25.32 -3.59
CA ARG A 319 14.69 -23.91 -4.04
C ARG A 319 13.55 -23.10 -3.42
N PHE A 320 13.74 -21.79 -3.34
CA PHE A 320 12.67 -20.87 -2.93
C PHE A 320 11.87 -20.37 -4.12
N GLN A 321 10.57 -20.16 -3.87
CA GLN A 321 9.67 -19.45 -4.74
C GLN A 321 9.18 -18.20 -4.02
N VAL A 322 9.44 -17.01 -4.61
CA VAL A 322 8.78 -15.77 -4.17
C VAL A 322 7.32 -15.87 -4.58
N LEU A 323 6.43 -15.65 -3.62
CA LEU A 323 4.98 -15.62 -3.86
C LEU A 323 4.56 -14.26 -4.39
N THR A 324 3.64 -14.22 -5.32
CA THR A 324 2.97 -12.98 -5.72
C THR A 324 1.99 -12.54 -4.64
N GLY A 325 1.63 -11.25 -4.61
CA GLY A 325 0.61 -10.75 -3.70
C GLY A 325 -0.73 -11.50 -3.83
N ASN A 326 -1.08 -11.90 -5.05
CA ASN A 326 -2.25 -12.73 -5.32
C ASN A 326 -2.16 -14.12 -4.68
N GLN A 327 -1.00 -14.76 -4.72
CA GLN A 327 -0.78 -16.06 -4.08
C GLN A 327 -0.82 -15.95 -2.56
N ILE A 328 -0.20 -14.93 -1.97
CA ILE A 328 -0.24 -14.68 -0.52
C ILE A 328 -1.70 -14.42 -0.10
N GLY A 329 -2.40 -13.52 -0.79
CA GLY A 329 -3.81 -13.21 -0.51
C GLY A 329 -4.70 -14.46 -0.57
N SER A 330 -4.50 -15.31 -1.60
CA SER A 330 -5.26 -16.57 -1.73
C SER A 330 -4.97 -17.55 -0.59
N ILE A 331 -3.71 -17.70 -0.19
CA ILE A 331 -3.32 -18.56 0.96
C ILE A 331 -3.97 -18.04 2.25
N LEU A 332 -3.92 -16.72 2.49
CA LEU A 332 -4.51 -16.11 3.68
C LEU A 332 -6.04 -16.27 3.71
N ILE A 333 -6.74 -16.02 2.58
CA ILE A 333 -8.19 -16.25 2.50
C ILE A 333 -8.50 -17.72 2.77
N HIS A 334 -7.79 -18.63 2.10
CA HIS A 334 -8.01 -20.07 2.29
C HIS A 334 -7.79 -20.48 3.74
N TYR A 335 -6.70 -20.04 4.36
CA TYR A 335 -6.39 -20.32 5.76
C TYR A 335 -7.48 -19.79 6.70
N ILE A 336 -7.87 -18.53 6.58
CA ILE A 336 -8.87 -17.90 7.44
C ILE A 336 -10.22 -18.62 7.30
N LEU A 337 -10.68 -18.86 6.07
CA LEU A 337 -12.00 -19.44 5.84
C LEU A 337 -12.05 -20.92 6.21
N SER A 338 -11.01 -21.72 5.86
CA SER A 338 -10.97 -23.14 6.22
C SER A 338 -10.89 -23.34 7.72
N THR A 339 -10.01 -22.62 8.41
CA THR A 339 -9.84 -22.75 9.86
C THR A 339 -11.12 -22.34 10.61
N ARG A 340 -11.73 -21.20 10.25
CA ARG A 340 -12.99 -20.77 10.87
C ARG A 340 -14.13 -21.75 10.58
N ASN A 341 -14.19 -22.34 9.39
CA ASN A 341 -15.18 -23.34 9.05
C ASN A 341 -14.99 -24.62 9.87
N GLU A 342 -13.76 -25.10 10.01
CA GLU A 342 -13.42 -26.28 10.83
C GLU A 342 -13.74 -26.07 12.31
N GLN A 343 -13.50 -24.86 12.82
CA GLN A 343 -13.80 -24.46 14.20
C GLN A 343 -15.29 -24.14 14.43
N GLY A 344 -16.13 -24.07 13.38
CA GLY A 344 -17.53 -23.64 13.49
C GLY A 344 -17.70 -22.15 13.82
N THR A 345 -16.67 -21.33 13.57
CA THR A 345 -16.63 -19.88 13.86
C THR A 345 -16.75 -19.00 12.60
N LEU A 346 -16.97 -19.62 11.42
CA LEU A 346 -17.18 -18.87 10.18
C LEU A 346 -18.54 -18.17 10.22
N PRO A 347 -18.62 -16.84 10.18
CA PRO A 347 -19.88 -16.12 10.23
C PRO A 347 -20.68 -16.33 8.92
N GLY A 348 -21.99 -16.52 9.05
CA GLY A 348 -22.88 -16.72 7.90
C GLY A 348 -23.02 -15.49 6.98
N ASN A 349 -22.58 -14.31 7.45
CA ASN A 349 -22.53 -13.04 6.71
C ASN A 349 -21.08 -12.56 6.48
N GLY A 350 -20.11 -13.49 6.40
CA GLY A 350 -18.72 -13.17 6.18
C GLY A 350 -18.48 -12.42 4.87
N LEU A 351 -17.58 -11.45 4.88
CA LEU A 351 -17.20 -10.62 3.73
C LEU A 351 -15.70 -10.65 3.51
N VAL A 352 -15.30 -10.97 2.28
CA VAL A 352 -13.95 -10.78 1.74
C VAL A 352 -13.98 -9.68 0.68
N VAL A 353 -12.98 -8.82 0.64
CA VAL A 353 -12.89 -7.70 -0.31
C VAL A 353 -11.60 -7.79 -1.11
N ARG A 354 -11.66 -7.63 -2.43
CA ARG A 354 -10.47 -7.55 -3.28
C ARG A 354 -10.54 -6.42 -4.30
N SER A 355 -9.38 -5.99 -4.77
CA SER A 355 -9.33 -5.04 -5.89
C SER A 355 -9.78 -5.71 -7.21
N ILE A 356 -10.27 -4.90 -8.15
CA ILE A 356 -10.70 -5.35 -9.49
C ILE A 356 -9.59 -5.97 -10.34
N VAL A 357 -8.33 -5.85 -9.92
CA VAL A 357 -7.14 -6.41 -10.60
C VAL A 357 -6.46 -7.51 -9.79
N SER A 358 -7.03 -7.88 -8.64
CA SER A 358 -6.59 -9.03 -7.85
C SER A 358 -7.14 -10.34 -8.40
N THR A 359 -6.54 -11.44 -8.00
CA THR A 359 -6.83 -12.79 -8.52
C THR A 359 -8.27 -13.22 -8.32
N ARG A 360 -8.85 -13.85 -9.34
CA ARG A 360 -10.16 -14.51 -9.26
C ARG A 360 -10.13 -15.87 -8.55
N MET A 361 -8.96 -16.34 -8.12
CA MET A 361 -8.87 -17.49 -7.21
C MET A 361 -9.58 -17.20 -5.88
N ALA A 362 -9.57 -15.96 -5.42
CA ALA A 362 -10.32 -15.51 -4.26
C ALA A 362 -11.83 -15.75 -4.40
N ASP A 363 -12.40 -15.52 -5.60
CA ASP A 363 -13.82 -15.80 -5.90
C ASP A 363 -14.14 -17.30 -5.71
N ALA A 364 -13.26 -18.18 -6.24
CA ALA A 364 -13.44 -19.62 -6.14
C ALA A 364 -13.34 -20.12 -4.69
N ILE A 365 -12.41 -19.55 -3.91
CA ILE A 365 -12.27 -19.89 -2.48
C ILE A 365 -13.50 -19.45 -1.70
N CYS A 366 -13.93 -18.19 -1.86
CA CYS A 366 -15.08 -17.64 -1.16
C CYS A 366 -16.37 -18.40 -1.51
N ALA A 367 -16.60 -18.69 -2.79
CA ALA A 367 -17.75 -19.49 -3.24
C ALA A 367 -17.76 -20.89 -2.61
N TYR A 368 -16.60 -21.54 -2.45
CA TYR A 368 -16.51 -22.86 -1.82
C TYR A 368 -16.96 -22.85 -0.34
N TYR A 369 -16.65 -21.78 0.40
CA TYR A 369 -17.03 -21.62 1.81
C TYR A 369 -18.36 -20.86 2.01
N GLY A 370 -19.03 -20.43 0.95
CA GLY A 370 -20.29 -19.68 1.03
C GLY A 370 -20.12 -18.26 1.59
N VAL A 371 -18.94 -17.67 1.42
CA VAL A 371 -18.62 -16.32 1.89
C VAL A 371 -18.79 -15.31 0.75
N GLU A 372 -19.38 -14.14 1.05
CA GLU A 372 -19.50 -13.07 0.07
C GLU A 372 -18.12 -12.50 -0.28
N LEU A 373 -17.90 -12.24 -1.58
CA LEU A 373 -16.74 -11.51 -2.06
C LEU A 373 -17.19 -10.25 -2.79
N ARG A 374 -16.64 -9.10 -2.40
CA ARG A 374 -16.84 -7.82 -3.09
C ARG A 374 -15.60 -7.39 -3.87
N GLU A 375 -15.83 -6.97 -5.10
CA GLU A 375 -14.82 -6.27 -5.89
C GLU A 375 -14.90 -4.76 -5.62
N VAL A 376 -13.74 -4.12 -5.46
CA VAL A 376 -13.62 -2.66 -5.33
C VAL A 376 -12.56 -2.13 -6.28
N LEU A 377 -12.57 -0.83 -6.55
CA LEU A 377 -11.52 -0.19 -7.33
C LEU A 377 -10.14 -0.36 -6.67
N THR A 378 -9.08 -0.23 -7.46
CA THR A 378 -7.70 -0.22 -6.94
C THR A 378 -7.47 0.98 -6.03
N GLY A 379 -6.89 0.72 -4.88
CA GLY A 379 -6.63 1.67 -3.80
C GLY A 379 -7.27 1.19 -2.50
N PHE A 380 -6.44 0.97 -1.48
CA PHE A 380 -6.86 0.31 -0.24
C PHE A 380 -7.98 1.06 0.50
N ARG A 381 -8.14 2.37 0.24
CA ARG A 381 -9.27 3.16 0.75
C ARG A 381 -10.65 2.56 0.42
N PHE A 382 -10.79 1.94 -0.76
CA PHE A 382 -12.06 1.30 -1.13
C PHE A 382 -12.34 0.03 -0.31
N ILE A 383 -11.29 -0.68 0.11
CA ILE A 383 -11.41 -1.77 1.09
C ILE A 383 -11.79 -1.20 2.46
N SER A 384 -11.14 -0.11 2.87
CA SER A 384 -11.45 0.61 4.10
C SER A 384 -12.91 1.11 4.16
N GLU A 385 -13.46 1.59 3.05
CA GLU A 385 -14.87 1.99 2.93
C GLU A 385 -15.80 0.79 3.18
N GLN A 386 -15.48 -0.41 2.67
CA GLN A 386 -16.26 -1.62 2.93
C GLN A 386 -16.21 -2.08 4.40
N ILE A 387 -15.08 -1.87 5.08
CA ILE A 387 -14.98 -2.11 6.51
C ILE A 387 -15.88 -1.13 7.29
N ALA A 388 -15.84 0.15 6.95
CA ALA A 388 -16.67 1.17 7.58
C ALA A 388 -18.17 0.87 7.40
N GLU A 389 -18.59 0.53 6.18
CA GLU A 389 -19.95 0.11 5.86
C GLU A 389 -20.37 -1.11 6.69
N SER A 390 -19.51 -2.14 6.76
CA SER A 390 -19.80 -3.37 7.53
C SER A 390 -20.00 -3.09 9.02
N LEU A 391 -19.24 -2.17 9.60
CA LEU A 391 -19.36 -1.78 11.01
C LEU A 391 -20.61 -0.95 11.29
N GLU A 392 -20.98 -0.08 10.35
CA GLU A 392 -22.15 0.80 10.48
C GLU A 392 -23.46 0.00 10.30
N THR A 393 -23.54 -0.77 9.21
CA THR A 393 -24.79 -1.50 8.88
C THR A 393 -24.94 -2.80 9.65
N LYS A 394 -23.83 -3.44 10.04
CA LYS A 394 -23.76 -4.79 10.63
C LYS A 394 -24.37 -5.88 9.73
N GLU A 395 -24.57 -5.61 8.46
CA GLU A 395 -25.05 -6.58 7.48
C GLU A 395 -23.98 -7.64 7.18
N HIS A 396 -22.71 -7.25 7.23
CA HIS A 396 -21.58 -8.14 6.96
C HIS A 396 -20.56 -8.11 8.09
N THR A 397 -19.84 -9.23 8.23
CA THR A 397 -18.65 -9.35 9.08
C THR A 397 -17.42 -9.38 8.17
N PHE A 398 -16.64 -8.32 8.18
CA PHE A 398 -15.39 -8.24 7.41
C PHE A 398 -14.38 -9.28 7.95
N LEU A 399 -13.87 -10.11 7.06
CA LEU A 399 -12.89 -11.16 7.39
C LEU A 399 -11.51 -10.84 6.86
N PHE A 400 -11.43 -10.41 5.59
CA PHE A 400 -10.16 -10.15 4.93
C PHE A 400 -10.33 -9.24 3.72
N GLY A 401 -9.32 -8.41 3.46
CA GLY A 401 -9.23 -7.59 2.25
C GLY A 401 -7.81 -7.54 1.70
N PHE A 402 -7.66 -7.47 0.36
CA PHE A 402 -6.34 -7.44 -0.23
C PHE A 402 -6.28 -6.79 -1.61
N GLU A 403 -5.07 -6.35 -1.96
CA GLU A 403 -4.66 -5.92 -3.29
C GLU A 403 -3.50 -6.78 -3.79
N GLU A 404 -3.41 -6.99 -5.10
CA GLU A 404 -2.35 -7.76 -5.76
C GLU A 404 -0.95 -7.20 -5.50
N SER A 405 -0.88 -5.92 -5.14
CA SER A 405 0.35 -5.19 -4.82
C SER A 405 0.83 -5.42 -3.39
N TYR A 406 0.64 -6.63 -2.87
CA TYR A 406 1.16 -7.08 -1.57
C TYR A 406 0.54 -6.37 -0.34
N GLY A 407 -0.61 -5.76 -0.50
CA GLY A 407 -1.37 -5.14 0.57
C GLY A 407 -2.48 -6.03 1.10
N PHE A 408 -2.48 -6.31 2.40
CA PHE A 408 -3.42 -7.21 3.06
C PHE A 408 -3.95 -6.60 4.35
N LEU A 409 -5.17 -6.94 4.72
CA LEU A 409 -5.76 -6.55 6.00
C LEU A 409 -6.73 -7.61 6.49
N SER A 410 -6.65 -7.94 7.77
CA SER A 410 -7.66 -8.67 8.54
C SER A 410 -8.03 -7.85 9.78
N GLY A 411 -9.25 -8.06 10.29
CA GLY A 411 -9.75 -7.26 11.42
C GLY A 411 -10.20 -5.86 11.04
N CYS A 412 -10.65 -5.11 12.06
CA CYS A 412 -11.27 -3.80 11.88
C CYS A 412 -10.65 -2.69 12.73
N PHE A 413 -9.54 -2.92 13.40
CA PHE A 413 -8.84 -1.95 14.25
C PHE A 413 -7.83 -1.10 13.48
N SER A 414 -7.48 -1.48 12.26
CA SER A 414 -6.74 -0.71 11.27
C SER A 414 -7.60 -0.53 10.00
N ARG A 415 -7.31 0.48 9.19
CA ARG A 415 -8.05 0.83 7.97
C ARG A 415 -7.14 1.03 6.76
N ASP A 416 -5.91 0.56 6.85
CA ASP A 416 -4.99 0.46 5.72
C ASP A 416 -4.30 -0.91 5.76
N LYS A 417 -3.54 -1.20 4.74
CA LYS A 417 -2.75 -2.44 4.62
C LYS A 417 -1.89 -2.67 5.87
N ASP A 418 -1.89 -3.88 6.35
CA ASP A 418 -1.21 -4.26 7.59
C ASP A 418 -0.32 -5.49 7.35
N ALA A 419 0.95 -5.22 7.07
CA ALA A 419 1.93 -6.28 6.85
C ALA A 419 2.29 -7.01 8.15
N ILE A 420 2.10 -6.39 9.31
CA ILE A 420 2.39 -7.00 10.63
C ILE A 420 1.35 -8.07 10.92
N CYS A 421 0.06 -7.73 10.78
CA CYS A 421 -1.04 -8.67 10.90
C CYS A 421 -0.95 -9.79 9.85
N ALA A 422 -0.67 -9.44 8.59
CA ALA A 422 -0.54 -10.41 7.51
C ALA A 422 0.65 -11.37 7.73
N ALA A 423 1.78 -10.87 8.25
CA ALA A 423 2.94 -11.69 8.62
C ALA A 423 2.59 -12.67 9.75
N MET A 424 1.85 -12.22 10.76
CA MET A 424 1.35 -13.07 11.84
C MET A 424 0.49 -14.22 11.30
N LEU A 425 -0.52 -13.90 10.49
CA LEU A 425 -1.44 -14.90 9.94
C LEU A 425 -0.76 -15.88 8.98
N LEU A 426 0.20 -15.38 8.16
CA LEU A 426 0.94 -16.26 7.24
C LEU A 426 1.91 -17.17 7.98
N ALA A 427 2.54 -16.70 9.04
CA ALA A 427 3.41 -17.49 9.90
C ALA A 427 2.62 -18.51 10.73
N GLU A 428 1.45 -18.14 11.24
CA GLU A 428 0.52 -19.06 11.89
C GLU A 428 0.08 -20.17 10.91
N ALA A 429 -0.33 -19.80 9.69
CA ALA A 429 -0.69 -20.77 8.66
C ALA A 429 0.47 -21.73 8.36
N ALA A 430 1.70 -21.22 8.24
CA ALA A 430 2.88 -22.06 8.04
C ALA A 430 3.07 -23.05 9.18
N THR A 431 2.94 -22.61 10.43
CA THR A 431 3.05 -23.46 11.63
C THR A 431 1.99 -24.57 11.64
N VAL A 432 0.73 -24.20 11.36
CA VAL A 432 -0.39 -25.18 11.32
C VAL A 432 -0.17 -26.23 10.24
N TYR A 433 0.23 -25.80 9.04
CA TYR A 433 0.45 -26.73 7.93
C TYR A 433 1.71 -27.58 8.11
N GLU A 434 2.80 -27.02 8.66
CA GLU A 434 4.02 -27.78 9.00
C GLU A 434 3.73 -28.86 10.06
N PHE A 435 2.91 -28.55 11.05
CA PHE A 435 2.43 -29.55 12.01
C PHE A 435 1.66 -30.69 11.34
N GLN A 436 0.96 -30.40 10.22
CA GLN A 436 0.26 -31.40 9.40
C GLN A 436 1.17 -32.10 8.38
N GLY A 437 2.49 -31.83 8.38
CA GLY A 437 3.49 -32.41 7.45
C GLY A 437 3.49 -31.78 6.05
N ARG A 438 2.97 -30.56 5.90
CA ARG A 438 2.91 -29.80 4.63
C ARG A 438 3.52 -28.42 4.84
N ASN A 439 4.12 -27.84 3.82
CA ASN A 439 4.50 -26.43 3.85
C ASN A 439 3.55 -25.57 2.98
N LEU A 440 3.71 -24.24 3.01
CA LEU A 440 2.85 -23.35 2.25
C LEU A 440 2.93 -23.53 0.72
N TYR A 441 4.04 -24.05 0.20
CA TYR A 441 4.12 -24.42 -1.21
C TYR A 441 3.21 -25.60 -1.54
N ASP A 442 3.19 -26.63 -0.70
CA ASP A 442 2.30 -27.79 -0.86
C ASP A 442 0.85 -27.36 -0.81
N VAL A 443 0.49 -26.50 0.16
CA VAL A 443 -0.86 -25.95 0.29
C VAL A 443 -1.27 -25.18 -0.97
N LEU A 444 -0.39 -24.35 -1.51
CA LEU A 444 -0.66 -23.63 -2.76
C LEU A 444 -0.94 -24.60 -3.93
N GLN A 445 -0.18 -25.72 -4.03
CA GLN A 445 -0.42 -26.73 -5.07
C GLN A 445 -1.77 -27.44 -4.86
N GLU A 446 -2.12 -27.75 -3.63
CA GLU A 446 -3.43 -28.32 -3.29
C GLU A 446 -4.59 -27.36 -3.61
N MET A 447 -4.39 -26.06 -3.35
CA MET A 447 -5.36 -25.04 -3.73
C MET A 447 -5.55 -24.95 -5.25
N TYR A 448 -4.47 -25.03 -6.03
CA TYR A 448 -4.57 -25.09 -7.49
C TYR A 448 -5.33 -26.34 -7.97
N ALA A 449 -5.07 -27.48 -7.38
CA ALA A 449 -5.80 -28.71 -7.68
C ALA A 449 -7.30 -28.61 -7.34
N LYS A 450 -7.63 -27.92 -6.25
CA LYS A 450 -9.00 -27.78 -5.74
C LYS A 450 -9.81 -26.70 -6.46
N TYR A 451 -9.23 -25.54 -6.70
CA TYR A 451 -9.93 -24.35 -7.21
C TYR A 451 -9.64 -24.04 -8.68
N GLY A 452 -8.59 -24.63 -9.26
CA GLY A 452 -8.06 -24.35 -10.59
C GLY A 452 -6.76 -23.51 -10.53
N PHE A 453 -6.02 -23.54 -11.64
CA PHE A 453 -4.79 -22.76 -11.78
C PHE A 453 -5.13 -21.34 -12.22
N TYR A 454 -4.99 -20.37 -11.33
CA TYR A 454 -5.16 -18.95 -11.60
C TYR A 454 -3.79 -18.28 -11.65
N GLY A 455 -3.64 -17.29 -12.51
CA GLY A 455 -2.43 -16.48 -12.58
C GLY A 455 -2.70 -15.15 -13.24
N GLU A 456 -1.86 -14.19 -12.90
CA GLU A 456 -1.95 -12.83 -13.38
C GLU A 456 -0.60 -12.34 -13.90
N ALA A 457 -0.65 -11.37 -14.79
CA ALA A 457 0.50 -10.64 -15.31
C ALA A 457 0.17 -9.15 -15.40
N VAL A 458 1.19 -8.31 -15.21
CA VAL A 458 1.06 -6.86 -15.35
C VAL A 458 2.14 -6.32 -16.26
N LYS A 459 1.77 -5.40 -17.16
CA LYS A 459 2.70 -4.62 -17.97
C LYS A 459 2.45 -3.13 -17.76
N SER A 460 3.54 -2.40 -17.54
CA SER A 460 3.51 -0.93 -17.38
C SER A 460 4.13 -0.26 -18.59
N TYR A 461 3.46 0.75 -19.11
CA TYR A 461 3.95 1.63 -20.17
C TYR A 461 4.21 2.99 -19.54
N THR A 462 5.48 3.38 -19.45
CA THR A 462 5.89 4.66 -18.90
C THR A 462 6.31 5.57 -20.05
N LEU A 463 5.62 6.69 -20.19
CA LEU A 463 5.91 7.72 -21.17
C LEU A 463 6.48 8.95 -20.45
N LYS A 464 6.88 9.98 -21.19
CA LYS A 464 7.47 11.18 -20.59
C LYS A 464 6.65 12.43 -20.88
N GLY A 465 6.53 13.27 -19.88
CA GLY A 465 6.00 14.63 -20.02
C GLY A 465 4.54 14.72 -20.49
N LYS A 466 4.14 15.90 -20.94
CA LYS A 466 2.79 16.21 -21.40
C LYS A 466 2.37 15.36 -22.61
N GLU A 467 3.28 15.16 -23.55
CA GLU A 467 3.03 14.30 -24.74
C GLU A 467 2.66 12.87 -24.33
N GLY A 468 3.36 12.33 -23.31
CA GLY A 468 3.05 11.00 -22.79
C GLY A 468 1.64 10.91 -22.21
N LEU A 469 1.19 11.93 -21.46
CA LEU A 469 -0.17 11.99 -20.93
C LEU A 469 -1.22 12.06 -22.05
N GLU A 470 -0.96 12.86 -23.09
CA GLU A 470 -1.86 13.01 -24.25
C GLU A 470 -1.99 11.69 -25.04
N LYS A 471 -0.88 10.97 -25.24
CA LYS A 471 -0.88 9.63 -25.88
C LYS A 471 -1.68 8.62 -25.06
N ILE A 472 -1.49 8.57 -23.74
CA ILE A 472 -2.26 7.68 -22.86
C ILE A 472 -3.75 8.01 -22.93
N ALA A 473 -4.11 9.30 -22.87
CA ALA A 473 -5.50 9.73 -22.97
C ALA A 473 -6.09 9.38 -24.35
N GLY A 474 -5.30 9.50 -25.43
CA GLY A 474 -5.66 9.09 -26.77
C GLY A 474 -5.95 7.58 -26.88
N ALA A 475 -5.03 6.76 -26.34
CA ALA A 475 -5.18 5.31 -26.30
C ALA A 475 -6.44 4.88 -25.54
N MET A 476 -6.72 5.49 -24.38
CA MET A 476 -7.94 5.20 -23.61
C MET A 476 -9.22 5.59 -24.36
N ARG A 477 -9.21 6.71 -25.12
CA ARG A 477 -10.35 7.08 -25.98
C ARG A 477 -10.56 6.09 -27.12
N ALA A 478 -9.48 5.65 -27.78
CA ALA A 478 -9.54 4.67 -28.85
C ALA A 478 -10.09 3.32 -28.36
N LEU A 479 -9.58 2.81 -27.24
CA LEU A 479 -10.06 1.58 -26.60
C LEU A 479 -11.56 1.63 -26.24
N ARG A 480 -12.08 2.81 -25.87
CA ARG A 480 -13.52 3.00 -25.61
C ARG A 480 -14.37 3.03 -26.87
N ALA A 481 -13.83 3.60 -27.93
CA ALA A 481 -14.56 3.71 -29.20
C ALA A 481 -14.60 2.37 -29.95
N ASP A 482 -13.59 1.51 -29.73
CA ASP A 482 -13.47 0.23 -30.42
C ASP A 482 -14.24 -0.88 -29.69
N LYS A 483 -15.06 -1.62 -30.42
CA LYS A 483 -15.76 -2.80 -29.90
C LYS A 483 -14.84 -4.01 -30.01
N ILE A 484 -13.93 -4.15 -29.06
CA ILE A 484 -12.97 -5.26 -29.05
C ILE A 484 -13.70 -6.59 -28.85
N ALA A 485 -13.72 -7.40 -29.91
CA ALA A 485 -14.42 -8.67 -29.93
C ALA A 485 -13.56 -9.85 -29.42
N GLN A 486 -12.24 -9.74 -29.46
CA GLN A 486 -11.32 -10.81 -29.08
C GLN A 486 -9.91 -10.31 -28.74
N PHE A 487 -9.19 -11.08 -27.94
CA PHE A 487 -7.75 -10.95 -27.71
C PHE A 487 -7.06 -12.26 -28.04
N GLY A 488 -6.12 -12.24 -29.02
CA GLY A 488 -5.38 -13.43 -29.42
C GLY A 488 -6.27 -14.60 -29.85
N GLY A 489 -7.42 -14.33 -30.47
CA GLY A 489 -8.40 -15.33 -30.86
C GLY A 489 -9.35 -15.81 -29.76
N VAL A 490 -9.22 -15.28 -28.51
CA VAL A 490 -10.15 -15.56 -27.41
C VAL A 490 -11.26 -14.52 -27.42
N ARG A 491 -12.51 -14.96 -27.51
CA ARG A 491 -13.67 -14.08 -27.61
C ARG A 491 -13.89 -13.30 -26.31
N VAL A 492 -14.19 -12.00 -26.42
CA VAL A 492 -14.66 -11.17 -25.33
C VAL A 492 -16.14 -11.47 -25.10
N VAL A 493 -16.50 -11.81 -23.86
CA VAL A 493 -17.87 -12.14 -23.46
C VAL A 493 -18.54 -11.00 -22.70
N LYS A 494 -17.76 -10.05 -22.19
CA LYS A 494 -18.24 -8.89 -21.47
C LYS A 494 -17.16 -7.81 -21.46
N SER A 495 -17.52 -6.54 -21.63
CA SER A 495 -16.65 -5.38 -21.40
C SER A 495 -17.29 -4.42 -20.42
N GLU A 496 -16.46 -3.74 -19.61
CA GLU A 496 -16.88 -2.76 -18.62
C GLU A 496 -16.11 -1.47 -18.82
N ASP A 497 -16.82 -0.39 -19.09
CA ASP A 497 -16.27 0.96 -19.01
C ASP A 497 -16.72 1.60 -17.70
N ILE A 498 -15.80 1.60 -16.72
CA ILE A 498 -16.10 2.10 -15.37
C ILE A 498 -16.26 3.64 -15.37
N GLN A 499 -15.68 4.33 -16.35
CA GLN A 499 -15.84 5.78 -16.47
C GLN A 499 -17.27 6.18 -16.86
N THR A 500 -17.88 5.46 -17.80
CA THR A 500 -19.27 5.68 -18.19
C THR A 500 -20.26 4.99 -17.26
N GLY A 501 -19.80 3.96 -16.54
CA GLY A 501 -20.63 3.12 -15.67
C GLY A 501 -21.42 2.08 -16.47
N THR A 502 -20.89 1.62 -17.62
CA THR A 502 -21.61 0.73 -18.55
C THR A 502 -20.90 -0.62 -18.67
N ILE A 503 -21.67 -1.69 -18.57
CA ILE A 503 -21.26 -3.06 -18.90
C ILE A 503 -21.93 -3.39 -20.25
N THR A 504 -21.14 -3.85 -21.22
CA THR A 504 -21.62 -4.20 -22.57
C THR A 504 -21.32 -5.67 -22.87
N TYR A 505 -22.30 -6.37 -23.47
CA TYR A 505 -22.20 -7.76 -23.91
C TYR A 505 -22.12 -7.84 -25.45
N PRO A 506 -21.62 -8.96 -26.02
CA PRO A 506 -21.47 -9.12 -27.48
C PRO A 506 -22.79 -9.04 -28.26
N ASP A 507 -23.93 -9.35 -27.64
CA ASP A 507 -25.27 -9.25 -28.19
C ASP A 507 -25.81 -7.81 -28.21
N GLY A 508 -25.05 -6.84 -27.71
CA GLY A 508 -25.44 -5.44 -27.61
C GLY A 508 -26.24 -5.08 -26.36
N ARG A 509 -26.50 -6.02 -25.47
CA ARG A 509 -27.14 -5.74 -24.17
C ARG A 509 -26.20 -4.91 -23.31
N GLU A 510 -26.78 -3.93 -22.59
CA GLU A 510 -26.05 -3.08 -21.65
C GLU A 510 -26.64 -3.21 -20.25
N GLU A 511 -25.76 -3.13 -19.24
CA GLU A 511 -26.10 -3.11 -17.82
C GLU A 511 -25.32 -1.98 -17.11
N LYS A 512 -25.81 -1.56 -15.96
CA LYS A 512 -25.13 -0.56 -15.14
C LYS A 512 -24.01 -1.18 -14.32
N CYS A 513 -22.80 -0.64 -14.43
CA CYS A 513 -21.71 -0.97 -13.52
C CYS A 513 -21.95 -0.36 -12.14
N GLN A 514 -21.76 -1.14 -11.08
CA GLN A 514 -21.97 -0.71 -9.70
C GLN A 514 -20.73 -0.03 -9.08
N LEU A 515 -19.57 -0.16 -9.72
CA LEU A 515 -18.33 0.46 -9.23
C LEU A 515 -18.38 1.98 -9.36
N PRO A 516 -17.74 2.72 -8.46
CA PRO A 516 -17.58 4.17 -8.58
C PRO A 516 -16.87 4.54 -9.89
N LYS A 517 -17.22 5.69 -10.47
CA LYS A 517 -16.63 6.14 -11.73
C LYS A 517 -15.11 6.27 -11.63
N SER A 518 -14.42 5.63 -12.57
CA SER A 518 -12.96 5.66 -12.68
C SER A 518 -12.53 5.45 -14.13
N ASN A 519 -11.38 6.01 -14.51
CA ASN A 519 -10.85 5.85 -15.87
C ASN A 519 -10.21 4.45 -16.05
N VAL A 520 -11.07 3.44 -16.09
CA VAL A 520 -10.69 2.02 -16.19
C VAL A 520 -11.55 1.32 -17.22
N LEU A 521 -10.94 0.47 -18.04
CA LEU A 521 -11.60 -0.45 -18.96
C LEU A 521 -11.27 -1.89 -18.57
N ARG A 522 -12.30 -2.76 -18.53
CA ARG A 522 -12.15 -4.19 -18.27
C ARG A 522 -12.78 -4.99 -19.41
N TYR A 523 -12.12 -6.09 -19.76
CA TYR A 523 -12.62 -7.05 -20.74
C TYR A 523 -12.55 -8.45 -20.12
N PHE A 524 -13.61 -9.21 -20.27
CA PHE A 524 -13.68 -10.59 -19.81
C PHE A 524 -13.79 -11.49 -21.01
N THR A 525 -12.99 -12.55 -21.02
CA THR A 525 -12.92 -13.48 -22.14
C THR A 525 -13.50 -14.83 -21.78
N GLU A 526 -13.78 -15.65 -22.80
CA GLU A 526 -14.09 -17.06 -22.60
C GLU A 526 -12.96 -17.73 -21.80
N GLY A 527 -13.31 -18.75 -20.97
CA GLY A 527 -12.34 -19.47 -20.15
C GLY A 527 -11.88 -18.74 -18.89
N ASP A 528 -12.69 -17.79 -18.39
CA ASP A 528 -12.40 -17.01 -17.16
C ASP A 528 -11.18 -16.05 -17.27
N GLY A 529 -10.70 -15.76 -18.49
CA GLY A 529 -9.68 -14.74 -18.70
C GLY A 529 -10.24 -13.32 -18.51
N TRP A 530 -9.39 -12.38 -18.11
CA TRP A 530 -9.75 -10.97 -18.00
C TRP A 530 -8.56 -10.05 -18.27
N LEU A 531 -8.87 -8.85 -18.72
CA LEU A 531 -7.91 -7.77 -18.95
C LEU A 531 -8.43 -6.50 -18.32
N CYS A 532 -7.53 -5.69 -17.77
CA CYS A 532 -7.85 -4.37 -17.21
C CYS A 532 -6.82 -3.35 -17.69
N VAL A 533 -7.28 -2.26 -18.28
CA VAL A 533 -6.43 -1.14 -18.72
C VAL A 533 -6.74 0.08 -17.89
N ARG A 534 -5.72 0.62 -17.23
CA ARG A 534 -5.84 1.72 -16.28
C ARG A 534 -4.67 2.70 -16.40
N PRO A 535 -4.89 3.99 -16.68
CA PRO A 535 -3.86 5.01 -16.54
C PRO A 535 -3.57 5.29 -15.06
N SER A 536 -2.34 5.71 -14.76
CA SER A 536 -2.01 6.30 -13.47
C SER A 536 -2.69 7.66 -13.31
N GLY A 537 -3.13 8.00 -12.10
CA GLY A 537 -3.69 9.32 -11.81
C GLY A 537 -2.67 10.43 -11.66
N THR A 538 -1.39 10.08 -11.42
CA THR A 538 -0.34 11.02 -11.02
C THR A 538 0.89 11.02 -11.93
N GLU A 539 1.05 10.01 -12.77
CA GLU A 539 2.23 9.82 -13.62
C GLU A 539 1.79 9.50 -15.07
N PRO A 540 2.59 9.84 -16.09
CA PRO A 540 2.33 9.44 -17.46
C PRO A 540 2.60 7.94 -17.67
N LYS A 541 1.78 7.12 -17.03
CA LYS A 541 1.90 5.66 -16.97
C LYS A 541 0.58 4.99 -17.24
N LEU A 542 0.57 4.00 -18.10
CA LEU A 542 -0.56 3.12 -18.37
C LEU A 542 -0.23 1.71 -17.88
N LYS A 543 -1.13 1.08 -17.15
CA LYS A 543 -0.99 -0.30 -16.70
C LYS A 543 -1.99 -1.20 -17.43
N LEU A 544 -1.51 -2.31 -17.92
CA LEU A 544 -2.28 -3.44 -18.43
C LEU A 544 -2.14 -4.58 -17.43
N TYR A 545 -3.25 -5.02 -16.87
CA TYR A 545 -3.35 -6.22 -16.04
C TYR A 545 -4.06 -7.29 -16.82
N ILE A 546 -3.62 -8.53 -16.68
CA ILE A 546 -4.23 -9.70 -17.31
C ILE A 546 -4.32 -10.81 -16.27
N GLY A 547 -5.44 -11.49 -16.24
CA GLY A 547 -5.62 -12.71 -15.47
C GLY A 547 -6.17 -13.82 -16.35
N ALA A 548 -5.80 -15.05 -16.05
CA ALA A 548 -6.30 -16.23 -16.71
C ALA A 548 -6.46 -17.40 -15.75
N LYS A 549 -7.21 -18.41 -16.20
CA LYS A 549 -7.39 -19.69 -15.53
C LYS A 549 -7.01 -20.81 -16.47
N GLY A 550 -6.41 -21.86 -15.94
CA GLY A 550 -6.10 -23.10 -16.67
C GLY A 550 -6.43 -24.34 -15.86
N SER A 551 -6.47 -25.49 -16.52
CA SER A 551 -6.58 -26.79 -15.86
C SER A 551 -5.21 -27.32 -15.38
N SER A 552 -4.13 -26.67 -15.82
CA SER A 552 -2.75 -26.96 -15.46
C SER A 552 -1.89 -25.69 -15.51
N GLU A 553 -0.72 -25.71 -14.86
CA GLU A 553 0.24 -24.62 -14.91
C GLU A 553 0.70 -24.31 -16.35
N ALA A 554 0.85 -25.33 -17.20
CA ALA A 554 1.26 -25.18 -18.58
C ALA A 554 0.19 -24.47 -19.41
N GLU A 555 -1.08 -24.84 -19.24
CA GLU A 555 -2.21 -24.19 -19.91
C GLU A 555 -2.37 -22.74 -19.44
N LEU A 556 -2.31 -22.49 -18.13
CA LEU A 556 -2.34 -21.15 -17.56
C LEU A 556 -1.25 -20.25 -18.17
N LYS A 557 0.01 -20.71 -18.24
CA LYS A 557 1.12 -19.95 -18.83
C LYS A 557 0.90 -19.64 -20.31
N ALA A 558 0.38 -20.62 -21.06
CA ALA A 558 0.08 -20.44 -22.48
C ALA A 558 -1.02 -19.39 -22.69
N GLU A 559 -2.09 -19.44 -21.86
CA GLU A 559 -3.19 -18.50 -21.94
C GLU A 559 -2.76 -17.07 -21.56
N LEU A 560 -2.03 -16.91 -20.46
CA LEU A 560 -1.48 -15.60 -20.05
C LEU A 560 -0.57 -15.01 -21.13
N SER A 561 0.30 -15.84 -21.73
CA SER A 561 1.18 -15.38 -22.80
C SER A 561 0.41 -14.96 -24.05
N ARG A 562 -0.63 -15.69 -24.42
CA ARG A 562 -1.50 -15.39 -25.57
C ARG A 562 -2.24 -14.06 -25.38
N LEU A 563 -2.91 -13.89 -24.26
CA LEU A 563 -3.63 -12.67 -23.93
C LEU A 563 -2.69 -11.46 -23.81
N MET A 564 -1.53 -11.63 -23.14
CA MET A 564 -0.53 -10.58 -23.00
C MET A 564 0.02 -10.13 -24.35
N THR A 565 0.40 -11.05 -25.22
CA THR A 565 0.95 -10.72 -26.54
C THR A 565 -0.05 -9.93 -27.39
N ALA A 566 -1.32 -10.35 -27.40
CA ALA A 566 -2.36 -9.68 -28.16
C ALA A 566 -2.68 -8.27 -27.62
N ALA A 567 -2.87 -8.15 -26.31
CA ALA A 567 -3.21 -6.87 -25.68
C ALA A 567 -2.02 -5.88 -25.72
N ASP A 568 -0.80 -6.37 -25.50
CA ASP A 568 0.42 -5.56 -25.60
C ASP A 568 0.61 -5.00 -27.03
N GLY A 569 0.41 -5.84 -28.03
CA GLY A 569 0.49 -5.40 -29.43
C GLY A 569 -0.49 -4.26 -29.72
N MET A 570 -1.75 -4.40 -29.29
CA MET A 570 -2.80 -3.39 -29.47
C MET A 570 -2.46 -2.08 -28.74
N ILE A 571 -2.10 -2.17 -27.46
CA ILE A 571 -1.81 -0.97 -26.65
C ILE A 571 -0.54 -0.28 -27.16
N SER A 572 0.50 -1.04 -27.51
CA SER A 572 1.74 -0.47 -28.03
C SER A 572 1.53 0.29 -29.35
N GLU A 573 0.59 -0.16 -30.19
CA GLU A 573 0.20 0.56 -31.41
C GLU A 573 -0.51 1.87 -31.10
N LEU A 574 -1.43 1.87 -30.13
CA LEU A 574 -2.18 3.06 -29.71
C LEU A 574 -1.31 4.11 -28.98
N LEU A 575 -0.15 3.72 -28.49
CA LEU A 575 0.80 4.60 -27.79
C LEU A 575 1.90 5.16 -28.71
N LYS A 576 1.99 4.73 -29.96
CA LYS A 576 2.91 5.31 -30.96
C LYS A 576 2.47 6.73 -31.35
#